data_5f8e0c5996108e2949a14592354881ac
#
_entry.id   5f8e0c5996108e2949a14592354881ac
#
_cell.length_a   1.000
_cell.length_b   1.000
_cell.length_c   1.000
_cell.angle_alpha   90.00
_cell.angle_beta   90.00
_cell.angle_gamma   90.00
#
_symmetry.space_group_name_H-M   'P 1'
#
loop_
_entity.id
_entity.type
_entity.pdbx_description
1 polymer ?
#
loop_
_entity_poly.entity_id
_entity_poly.type
_entity_poly.pdbx_seq_one_letter_code
_entity_poly.pdbx_strand_id
1 'polypeptide(L)'
;MIMSGKFSFVSVLPYGIRLIGLDKCASLPPSSHTFSIALGNFDGVHTAHRLLLAAATRKASARKNCHSAVFCFDPPSSDYLNMSGVVGRHLSTTAEKLTAFRECGIQYVFLADFPALKNVEPSDFINDVLKNVCRAECVVCGFNFRFGRMGAGTPDLLKQAFPDGHCETVPSCCIPIGHEAATVISSSAIRNALADGQVETAGRLLGQPYSITAPIVTGKQLGRTIGVPTVNQSFPEDKILLRHGIYVTRCFIDGNWYEGVSNVGTRPTVDDHAPVNCETHLLHFNGDVYGHLATVEFLHRLRDEKRFRSIEDLKKAIQSDVENAIKYFKTK
;
A
#
# COMPACT_ATOMS: atom_id res chain seq x y z
N MET A 1 14.56 1.16 2.21
CA MET A 1 15.36 1.50 1.01
C MET A 1 14.43 1.46 -0.19
N ILE A 2 13.71 2.57 -0.42
CA ILE A 2 12.86 2.72 -1.60
C ILE A 2 13.80 3.14 -2.73
N MET A 3 14.51 2.16 -3.30
CA MET A 3 15.15 2.37 -4.59
C MET A 3 14.04 2.48 -5.63
N SER A 4 14.11 3.49 -6.48
CA SER A 4 13.40 3.58 -7.76
C SER A 4 13.80 2.37 -8.64
N GLY A 5 13.34 1.18 -8.24
CA GLY A 5 13.55 -0.02 -9.00
C GLY A 5 12.67 0.05 -10.24
N LYS A 6 13.26 0.33 -11.40
CA LYS A 6 12.59 0.17 -12.68
C LYS A 6 12.20 -1.29 -12.78
N PHE A 7 10.91 -1.58 -12.62
CA PHE A 7 10.34 -2.89 -12.91
C PHE A 7 10.40 -3.12 -14.42
N SER A 8 10.64 -4.36 -14.83
CA SER A 8 10.73 -4.69 -16.26
C SER A 8 9.35 -5.05 -16.78
N PHE A 9 8.81 -4.22 -17.68
CA PHE A 9 7.69 -4.65 -18.50
C PHE A 9 8.17 -5.80 -19.41
N VAL A 10 7.50 -6.97 -19.31
CA VAL A 10 7.90 -8.17 -20.05
C VAL A 10 7.08 -8.36 -21.31
N SER A 11 5.75 -8.38 -21.20
CA SER A 11 4.85 -8.54 -22.35
C SER A 11 3.40 -8.19 -22.01
N VAL A 12 2.57 -8.02 -23.04
CA VAL A 12 1.11 -8.08 -22.95
C VAL A 12 0.66 -9.47 -23.37
N LEU A 13 -0.14 -10.10 -22.52
CA LEU A 13 -0.75 -11.40 -22.70
C LEU A 13 -2.21 -11.24 -23.18
N PRO A 14 -2.89 -12.30 -23.61
CA PRO A 14 -4.34 -12.27 -23.86
C PRO A 14 -5.12 -11.61 -22.70
N TYR A 15 -6.31 -11.07 -23.01
CA TYR A 15 -7.13 -10.26 -22.08
C TYR A 15 -6.46 -8.96 -21.63
N GLY A 16 -5.45 -8.45 -22.34
CA GLY A 16 -4.72 -7.23 -21.97
C GLY A 16 -3.90 -7.35 -20.67
N ILE A 17 -3.64 -8.57 -20.20
CA ILE A 17 -2.86 -8.80 -18.97
C ILE A 17 -1.40 -8.39 -19.21
N ARG A 18 -0.91 -7.44 -18.42
CA ARG A 18 0.49 -7.00 -18.45
C ARG A 18 1.33 -7.90 -17.53
N LEU A 19 2.33 -8.58 -18.09
CA LEU A 19 3.31 -9.32 -17.31
C LEU A 19 4.48 -8.41 -16.96
N ILE A 20 4.74 -8.28 -15.66
CA ILE A 20 5.79 -7.44 -15.10
C ILE A 20 6.75 -8.31 -14.32
N GLY A 21 8.04 -8.22 -14.66
CA GLY A 21 9.11 -8.82 -13.88
C GLY A 21 9.57 -7.87 -12.77
N LEU A 22 9.72 -8.36 -11.57
CA LEU A 22 10.10 -7.54 -10.42
C LEU A 22 11.62 -7.42 -10.25
N ASP A 23 12.39 -8.25 -10.93
CA ASP A 23 13.84 -8.15 -11.01
C ASP A 23 14.26 -7.36 -12.26
N LYS A 24 15.39 -6.64 -12.16
CA LYS A 24 15.90 -5.77 -13.24
C LYS A 24 16.19 -6.50 -14.56
N CYS A 25 16.40 -7.81 -14.51
CA CYS A 25 16.72 -8.65 -15.65
C CYS A 25 15.60 -9.63 -16.02
N ALA A 26 14.37 -9.42 -15.49
CA ALA A 26 13.27 -10.32 -15.75
C ALA A 26 12.91 -10.31 -17.25
N SER A 27 12.92 -11.48 -17.84
CA SER A 27 12.50 -11.76 -19.20
C SER A 27 11.28 -12.68 -19.21
N LEU A 28 10.63 -12.86 -20.35
CA LEU A 28 9.55 -13.83 -20.48
C LEU A 28 10.11 -15.24 -20.21
N PRO A 29 9.63 -15.94 -19.16
CA PRO A 29 10.10 -17.29 -18.89
C PRO A 29 9.76 -18.24 -20.06
N PRO A 30 10.60 -19.26 -20.32
CA PRO A 30 10.31 -20.27 -21.33
C PRO A 30 8.90 -20.85 -21.19
N SER A 31 8.30 -21.31 -22.30
CA SER A 31 6.94 -21.87 -22.30
C SER A 31 6.77 -23.09 -21.41
N SER A 32 7.86 -23.81 -21.13
CA SER A 32 7.91 -24.94 -20.20
C SER A 32 7.89 -24.54 -18.71
N HIS A 33 8.03 -23.25 -18.40
CA HIS A 33 7.97 -22.76 -17.04
C HIS A 33 6.54 -22.42 -16.63
N THR A 34 6.23 -22.67 -15.35
CA THR A 34 4.92 -22.47 -14.73
C THR A 34 4.98 -21.41 -13.62
N PHE A 35 3.83 -21.11 -13.03
CA PHE A 35 3.74 -20.12 -11.96
C PHE A 35 2.93 -20.65 -10.76
N SER A 36 3.40 -20.29 -9.57
CA SER A 36 2.61 -20.33 -8.34
C SER A 36 2.08 -18.92 -8.08
N ILE A 37 0.76 -18.76 -8.20
CA ILE A 37 0.13 -17.44 -8.29
C ILE A 37 -0.70 -17.14 -7.03
N ALA A 38 -0.36 -16.05 -6.34
CA ALA A 38 -1.22 -15.47 -5.31
C ALA A 38 -2.29 -14.58 -5.97
N LEU A 39 -3.57 -14.84 -5.65
CA LEU A 39 -4.73 -14.15 -6.21
C LEU A 39 -5.31 -13.14 -5.23
N GLY A 40 -5.47 -11.88 -5.64
CA GLY A 40 -6.07 -10.83 -4.78
C GLY A 40 -5.88 -9.41 -5.30
N ASN A 41 -6.49 -8.43 -4.63
CA ASN A 41 -6.29 -7.01 -4.92
C ASN A 41 -5.02 -6.44 -4.28
N PHE A 42 -4.58 -7.03 -3.18
CA PHE A 42 -3.35 -6.68 -2.44
C PHE A 42 -3.23 -5.20 -2.07
N ASP A 43 -4.35 -4.53 -1.81
CA ASP A 43 -4.31 -3.13 -1.39
C ASP A 43 -3.71 -3.00 0.01
N GLY A 44 -2.59 -2.23 0.11
CA GLY A 44 -1.78 -2.06 1.31
C GLY A 44 -0.78 -3.18 1.58
N VAL A 45 -0.81 -4.31 0.85
CA VAL A 45 0.06 -5.50 1.06
C VAL A 45 0.24 -5.82 2.56
N HIS A 46 -0.88 -5.78 3.30
CA HIS A 46 -0.91 -5.96 4.75
C HIS A 46 -0.50 -7.37 5.20
N THR A 47 -0.34 -7.58 6.48
CA THR A 47 0.18 -8.84 7.06
C THR A 47 -0.54 -10.08 6.52
N ALA A 48 -1.87 -10.08 6.40
CA ALA A 48 -2.60 -11.21 5.83
C ALA A 48 -2.28 -11.42 4.33
N HIS A 49 -2.06 -10.36 3.55
CA HIS A 49 -1.60 -10.47 2.16
C HIS A 49 -0.20 -11.08 2.10
N ARG A 50 0.72 -10.71 3.01
CA ARG A 50 2.08 -11.26 3.05
C ARG A 50 2.08 -12.77 3.29
N LEU A 51 1.07 -13.33 4.00
CA LEU A 51 0.91 -14.78 4.15
C LEU A 51 0.58 -15.47 2.82
N LEU A 52 -0.27 -14.85 1.98
CA LEU A 52 -0.56 -15.37 0.64
C LEU A 52 0.70 -15.37 -0.24
N LEU A 53 1.44 -14.25 -0.21
CA LEU A 53 2.68 -14.10 -0.99
C LEU A 53 3.73 -15.13 -0.55
N ALA A 54 3.92 -15.31 0.76
CA ALA A 54 4.83 -16.31 1.31
C ALA A 54 4.41 -17.75 0.90
N ALA A 55 3.12 -18.07 0.89
CA ALA A 55 2.63 -19.36 0.43
C ALA A 55 2.91 -19.57 -1.08
N ALA A 56 2.68 -18.55 -1.91
CA ALA A 56 2.99 -18.63 -3.34
C ALA A 56 4.48 -18.83 -3.60
N THR A 57 5.35 -18.08 -2.90
CA THR A 57 6.81 -18.21 -2.98
C THR A 57 7.28 -19.59 -2.53
N ARG A 58 6.76 -20.09 -1.40
CA ARG A 58 7.07 -21.45 -0.91
C ARG A 58 6.68 -22.53 -1.91
N LYS A 59 5.48 -22.44 -2.50
CA LYS A 59 5.02 -23.40 -3.51
C LYS A 59 5.88 -23.36 -4.77
N ALA A 60 6.27 -22.18 -5.23
CA ALA A 60 7.18 -22.02 -6.37
C ALA A 60 8.54 -22.66 -6.10
N SER A 61 9.15 -22.36 -4.95
CA SER A 61 10.47 -22.90 -4.56
C SER A 61 10.51 -24.42 -4.42
N ALA A 62 9.35 -25.06 -4.14
CA ALA A 62 9.24 -26.51 -4.03
C ALA A 62 9.11 -27.22 -5.40
N ARG A 63 9.11 -26.50 -6.51
CA ARG A 63 8.87 -27.02 -7.86
C ARG A 63 9.94 -26.57 -8.84
N LYS A 64 10.30 -27.47 -9.76
CA LYS A 64 11.25 -27.17 -10.81
C LYS A 64 10.59 -26.28 -11.87
N ASN A 65 11.30 -25.25 -12.32
CA ASN A 65 10.84 -24.31 -13.34
C ASN A 65 9.52 -23.59 -13.02
N CYS A 66 9.20 -23.43 -11.72
CA CYS A 66 8.03 -22.72 -11.26
C CYS A 66 8.45 -21.38 -10.62
N HIS A 67 7.81 -20.29 -11.04
CA HIS A 67 8.08 -18.95 -10.55
C HIS A 67 6.99 -18.46 -9.60
N SER A 68 7.37 -17.68 -8.60
CA SER A 68 6.40 -17.01 -7.74
C SER A 68 5.78 -15.80 -8.45
N ALA A 69 4.46 -15.71 -8.41
CA ALA A 69 3.74 -14.63 -9.06
C ALA A 69 2.53 -14.12 -8.25
N VAL A 70 2.09 -12.93 -8.61
CA VAL A 70 0.83 -12.33 -8.15
C VAL A 70 -0.07 -12.10 -9.37
N PHE A 71 -1.36 -12.33 -9.21
CA PHE A 71 -2.39 -11.85 -10.13
C PHE A 71 -3.23 -10.81 -9.41
N CYS A 72 -3.24 -9.58 -9.92
CA CYS A 72 -4.03 -8.47 -9.37
C CYS A 72 -4.51 -7.52 -10.46
N PHE A 73 -5.42 -6.61 -10.09
CA PHE A 73 -5.97 -5.60 -10.98
C PHE A 73 -5.31 -4.23 -10.77
N ASP A 74 -5.23 -3.44 -11.84
CA ASP A 74 -4.78 -2.06 -11.84
C ASP A 74 -5.57 -1.24 -12.88
N PRO A 75 -6.45 -0.31 -12.45
CA PRO A 75 -6.84 -0.06 -11.05
C PRO A 75 -7.47 -1.28 -10.36
N PRO A 76 -7.46 -1.34 -9.00
CA PRO A 76 -8.09 -2.44 -8.27
C PRO A 76 -9.56 -2.60 -8.61
N SER A 77 -10.06 -3.84 -8.57
CA SER A 77 -11.47 -4.15 -8.90
C SER A 77 -12.48 -3.38 -8.04
N SER A 78 -12.10 -2.99 -6.82
CA SER A 78 -12.93 -2.16 -5.94
C SER A 78 -13.35 -0.82 -6.55
N ASP A 79 -12.55 -0.24 -7.43
CA ASP A 79 -12.84 1.05 -8.08
C ASP A 79 -14.00 0.95 -9.06
N TYR A 80 -14.17 -0.23 -9.67
CA TYR A 80 -15.24 -0.52 -10.60
C TYR A 80 -16.51 -1.06 -9.92
N LEU A 81 -16.37 -1.64 -8.71
CA LEU A 81 -17.45 -2.26 -7.96
C LEU A 81 -18.11 -1.30 -6.96
N ASN A 82 -17.42 -0.22 -6.57
CA ASN A 82 -17.95 0.77 -5.65
C ASN A 82 -18.96 1.69 -6.36
N MET A 83 -20.24 1.44 -6.12
CA MET A 83 -21.33 2.29 -6.57
C MET A 83 -21.42 3.66 -5.85
N SER A 84 -20.54 3.95 -4.91
CA SER A 84 -20.55 5.16 -4.08
C SER A 84 -19.87 6.39 -4.71
N GLY A 85 -19.38 6.31 -5.95
CA GLY A 85 -18.84 7.45 -6.69
C GLY A 85 -17.51 8.03 -6.16
N VAL A 86 -16.94 7.47 -5.10
CA VAL A 86 -15.63 7.85 -4.60
C VAL A 86 -14.58 6.98 -5.30
N VAL A 87 -14.05 7.50 -6.41
CA VAL A 87 -12.99 6.84 -7.15
C VAL A 87 -11.75 6.71 -6.27
N GLY A 88 -11.38 5.49 -6.00
CA GLY A 88 -10.01 5.00 -5.98
C GLY A 88 -9.01 5.64 -5.04
N ARG A 89 -9.32 5.80 -3.73
CA ARG A 89 -8.23 6.02 -2.79
C ARG A 89 -7.80 4.70 -2.17
N HIS A 90 -6.51 4.36 -2.36
CA HIS A 90 -5.92 3.08 -1.98
C HIS A 90 -4.96 3.22 -0.80
N LEU A 91 -4.74 2.13 -0.09
CA LEU A 91 -3.72 2.06 0.96
C LEU A 91 -2.31 2.11 0.37
N SER A 92 -2.14 1.65 -0.87
CA SER A 92 -0.86 1.67 -1.57
C SER A 92 -1.02 2.01 -3.04
N THR A 93 -0.11 2.79 -3.59
CA THR A 93 0.02 3.00 -5.03
C THR A 93 0.49 1.71 -5.71
N THR A 94 0.33 1.62 -7.04
CA THR A 94 0.83 0.47 -7.82
C THR A 94 2.34 0.29 -7.65
N ALA A 95 3.11 1.37 -7.63
CA ALA A 95 4.57 1.30 -7.42
C ALA A 95 4.93 0.75 -6.03
N GLU A 96 4.21 1.16 -4.99
CA GLU A 96 4.38 0.63 -3.62
C GLU A 96 4.02 -0.85 -3.55
N LYS A 97 2.93 -1.28 -4.21
CA LYS A 97 2.55 -2.70 -4.29
C LYS A 97 3.65 -3.55 -4.95
N LEU A 98 4.14 -3.13 -6.12
CA LEU A 98 5.19 -3.85 -6.84
C LEU A 98 6.47 -3.96 -6.00
N THR A 99 6.83 -2.89 -5.28
CA THR A 99 7.97 -2.90 -4.35
C THR A 99 7.77 -3.92 -3.23
N ALA A 100 6.60 -3.90 -2.58
CA ALA A 100 6.28 -4.83 -1.50
C ALA A 100 6.21 -6.30 -1.98
N PHE A 101 5.71 -6.55 -3.19
CA PHE A 101 5.72 -7.90 -3.78
C PHE A 101 7.15 -8.42 -3.97
N ARG A 102 8.06 -7.58 -4.52
CA ARG A 102 9.47 -7.93 -4.67
C ARG A 102 10.13 -8.24 -3.32
N GLU A 103 9.87 -7.44 -2.30
CA GLU A 103 10.37 -7.66 -0.93
C GLU A 103 9.87 -8.98 -0.32
N CYS A 104 8.68 -9.42 -0.71
CA CYS A 104 8.12 -10.73 -0.34
C CYS A 104 8.64 -11.89 -1.19
N GLY A 105 9.60 -11.68 -2.10
CA GLY A 105 10.19 -12.71 -2.95
C GLY A 105 9.34 -13.09 -4.16
N ILE A 106 8.38 -12.27 -4.54
CA ILE A 106 7.61 -12.45 -5.79
C ILE A 106 8.46 -12.03 -6.98
N GLN A 107 8.50 -12.88 -8.01
CA GLN A 107 9.29 -12.67 -9.19
C GLN A 107 8.52 -11.98 -10.34
N TYR A 108 7.21 -12.27 -10.46
CA TYR A 108 6.38 -11.77 -11.55
C TYR A 108 5.03 -11.26 -11.04
N VAL A 109 4.45 -10.33 -11.80
CA VAL A 109 3.09 -9.83 -11.57
C VAL A 109 2.30 -9.90 -12.88
N PHE A 110 1.16 -10.58 -12.85
CA PHE A 110 0.10 -10.51 -13.86
C PHE A 110 -0.83 -9.37 -13.46
N LEU A 111 -0.68 -8.24 -14.12
CA LEU A 111 -1.42 -7.02 -13.84
C LEU A 111 -2.55 -6.88 -14.86
N ALA A 112 -3.77 -7.16 -14.46
CA ALA A 112 -4.94 -7.21 -15.32
C ALA A 112 -5.78 -5.93 -15.24
N ASP A 113 -6.50 -5.64 -16.32
CA ASP A 113 -7.56 -4.63 -16.34
C ASP A 113 -8.89 -5.28 -15.98
N PHE A 114 -9.55 -4.80 -14.92
CA PHE A 114 -10.80 -5.40 -14.42
C PHE A 114 -11.93 -5.40 -15.47
N PRO A 115 -12.20 -4.33 -16.25
CA PRO A 115 -13.21 -4.33 -17.30
C PRO A 115 -13.06 -5.48 -18.31
N ALA A 116 -11.84 -5.89 -18.64
CA ALA A 116 -11.60 -6.98 -19.59
C ALA A 116 -11.99 -8.36 -19.04
N LEU A 117 -12.02 -8.51 -17.72
CA LEU A 117 -12.26 -9.80 -17.07
C LEU A 117 -13.56 -9.88 -16.25
N LYS A 118 -14.27 -8.78 -16.03
CA LYS A 118 -15.46 -8.72 -15.17
C LYS A 118 -16.61 -9.64 -15.60
N ASN A 119 -16.72 -9.96 -16.89
CA ASN A 119 -17.78 -10.80 -17.46
C ASN A 119 -17.32 -12.22 -17.76
N VAL A 120 -16.07 -12.58 -17.46
CA VAL A 120 -15.52 -13.93 -17.67
C VAL A 120 -16.15 -14.89 -16.67
N GLU A 121 -16.71 -16.00 -17.14
CA GLU A 121 -17.28 -17.01 -16.26
C GLU A 121 -16.18 -17.66 -15.39
N PRO A 122 -16.51 -18.15 -14.16
CA PRO A 122 -15.51 -18.76 -13.27
C PRO A 122 -14.72 -19.90 -13.90
N SER A 123 -15.36 -20.76 -14.71
CA SER A 123 -14.71 -21.84 -15.45
C SER A 123 -13.66 -21.32 -16.43
N ASP A 124 -13.99 -20.27 -17.18
CA ASP A 124 -13.13 -19.70 -18.20
C ASP A 124 -11.99 -18.91 -17.56
N PHE A 125 -12.27 -18.23 -16.45
CA PHE A 125 -11.20 -17.61 -15.65
C PHE A 125 -10.17 -18.64 -15.17
N ILE A 126 -10.62 -19.81 -14.73
CA ILE A 126 -9.72 -20.89 -14.32
C ILE A 126 -8.97 -21.46 -15.50
N ASN A 127 -9.67 -21.86 -16.56
CA ASN A 127 -9.07 -22.62 -17.65
C ASN A 127 -8.31 -21.72 -18.61
N ASP A 128 -8.91 -20.61 -19.07
CA ASP A 128 -8.29 -19.77 -20.08
C ASP A 128 -7.31 -18.77 -19.45
N VAL A 129 -7.73 -18.09 -18.36
CA VAL A 129 -6.86 -17.05 -17.78
C VAL A 129 -5.78 -17.69 -16.91
N LEU A 130 -6.14 -18.46 -15.88
CA LEU A 130 -5.14 -18.96 -14.94
C LEU A 130 -4.27 -20.06 -15.56
N LYS A 131 -4.88 -21.13 -16.13
CA LYS A 131 -4.11 -22.28 -16.65
C LYS A 131 -3.44 -21.99 -17.98
N ASN A 132 -4.18 -21.46 -18.97
CA ASN A 132 -3.65 -21.29 -20.32
C ASN A 132 -2.78 -20.02 -20.43
N VAL A 133 -3.31 -18.84 -20.09
CA VAL A 133 -2.59 -17.56 -20.26
C VAL A 133 -1.51 -17.39 -19.21
N CYS A 134 -1.86 -17.53 -17.92
CA CYS A 134 -0.90 -17.34 -16.82
C CYS A 134 -0.06 -18.60 -16.53
N ARG A 135 -0.33 -19.73 -17.15
CA ARG A 135 0.39 -20.99 -16.92
C ARG A 135 0.49 -21.36 -15.43
N ALA A 136 -0.62 -21.16 -14.70
CA ALA A 136 -0.69 -21.44 -13.28
C ALA A 136 -0.55 -22.95 -13.03
N GLU A 137 0.46 -23.36 -12.29
CA GLU A 137 0.60 -24.70 -11.74
C GLU A 137 0.00 -24.74 -10.33
N CYS A 138 0.20 -23.67 -9.55
CA CYS A 138 -0.37 -23.54 -8.22
C CYS A 138 -1.09 -22.20 -8.08
N VAL A 139 -2.12 -22.18 -7.24
CA VAL A 139 -2.84 -20.96 -6.85
C VAL A 139 -2.94 -20.85 -5.34
N VAL A 140 -2.85 -19.62 -4.84
CA VAL A 140 -3.04 -19.27 -3.43
C VAL A 140 -4.05 -18.15 -3.33
N CYS A 141 -5.07 -18.28 -2.52
CA CYS A 141 -6.08 -17.23 -2.32
C CYS A 141 -6.52 -17.12 -0.86
N GLY A 142 -7.15 -16.00 -0.51
CA GLY A 142 -7.79 -15.87 0.80
C GLY A 142 -9.09 -16.69 0.90
N PHE A 143 -9.51 -17.01 2.12
CA PHE A 143 -10.74 -17.78 2.40
C PHE A 143 -12.02 -17.16 1.81
N ASN A 144 -12.06 -15.84 1.66
CA ASN A 144 -13.19 -15.07 1.14
C ASN A 144 -13.00 -14.59 -0.31
N PHE A 145 -12.01 -15.13 -1.02
CA PHE A 145 -11.71 -14.74 -2.40
C PHE A 145 -12.90 -15.01 -3.32
N ARG A 146 -13.19 -14.07 -4.22
CA ARG A 146 -14.22 -14.18 -5.24
C ARG A 146 -13.64 -13.79 -6.59
N PHE A 147 -14.06 -14.51 -7.64
CA PHE A 147 -13.60 -14.27 -9.00
C PHE A 147 -14.67 -14.58 -10.04
N GLY A 148 -14.38 -14.21 -11.29
CA GLY A 148 -15.30 -14.43 -12.40
C GLY A 148 -16.53 -13.53 -12.33
N ARG A 149 -17.42 -13.72 -13.30
CA ARG A 149 -18.65 -12.95 -13.45
C ARG A 149 -19.46 -12.91 -12.14
N MET A 150 -19.83 -11.71 -11.71
CA MET A 150 -20.59 -11.45 -10.48
C MET A 150 -19.95 -12.03 -9.20
N GLY A 151 -18.65 -12.36 -9.22
CA GLY A 151 -17.96 -12.97 -8.09
C GLY A 151 -18.44 -14.40 -7.76
N ALA A 152 -19.00 -15.11 -8.74
CA ALA A 152 -19.55 -16.44 -8.55
C ALA A 152 -18.48 -17.52 -8.27
N GLY A 153 -17.22 -17.27 -8.66
CA GLY A 153 -16.10 -18.13 -8.37
C GLY A 153 -15.70 -18.12 -6.90
N THR A 154 -15.39 -19.28 -6.33
CA THR A 154 -15.05 -19.48 -4.92
C THR A 154 -13.74 -20.24 -4.76
N PRO A 155 -13.10 -20.21 -3.56
CA PRO A 155 -11.92 -21.03 -3.28
C PRO A 155 -12.15 -22.53 -3.50
N ASP A 156 -13.36 -23.02 -3.31
CA ASP A 156 -13.65 -24.44 -3.52
C ASP A 156 -13.63 -24.83 -5.01
N LEU A 157 -14.06 -23.94 -5.91
CA LEU A 157 -13.90 -24.14 -7.35
C LEU A 157 -12.41 -24.18 -7.74
N LEU A 158 -11.57 -23.34 -7.11
CA LEU A 158 -10.13 -23.41 -7.32
C LEU A 158 -9.54 -24.72 -6.81
N LYS A 159 -9.95 -25.22 -5.64
CA LYS A 159 -9.48 -26.50 -5.12
C LYS A 159 -9.85 -27.68 -6.04
N GLN A 160 -11.06 -27.66 -6.61
CA GLN A 160 -11.48 -28.67 -7.58
C GLN A 160 -10.64 -28.63 -8.86
N ALA A 161 -10.31 -27.43 -9.34
CA ALA A 161 -9.57 -27.23 -10.57
C ALA A 161 -8.05 -27.43 -10.44
N PHE A 162 -7.51 -27.27 -9.23
CA PHE A 162 -6.09 -27.44 -8.87
C PHE A 162 -5.98 -28.45 -7.71
N PRO A 163 -6.14 -29.76 -7.99
CA PRO A 163 -6.10 -30.82 -6.97
C PRO A 163 -4.68 -31.02 -6.41
N ASP A 164 -4.52 -31.98 -5.53
CA ASP A 164 -3.23 -32.51 -5.04
C ASP A 164 -2.29 -31.47 -4.42
N GLY A 165 -2.85 -30.53 -3.66
CA GLY A 165 -2.06 -29.49 -2.98
C GLY A 165 -1.61 -28.34 -3.88
N HIS A 166 -2.09 -28.27 -5.13
CA HIS A 166 -1.82 -27.15 -6.04
C HIS A 166 -2.66 -25.90 -5.73
N CYS A 167 -3.73 -26.03 -4.96
CA CYS A 167 -4.50 -24.89 -4.42
C CYS A 167 -4.31 -24.77 -2.91
N GLU A 168 -4.04 -23.57 -2.42
CA GLU A 168 -3.98 -23.26 -0.99
C GLU A 168 -4.90 -22.09 -0.65
N THR A 169 -5.78 -22.31 0.34
CA THR A 169 -6.63 -21.23 0.86
C THR A 169 -6.10 -20.80 2.21
N VAL A 170 -5.69 -19.52 2.31
CA VAL A 170 -5.21 -18.93 3.56
C VAL A 170 -6.40 -18.48 4.40
N PRO A 171 -6.52 -18.90 5.66
CA PRO A 171 -7.60 -18.50 6.55
C PRO A 171 -7.52 -17.01 6.92
N SER A 172 -8.57 -16.51 7.58
CA SER A 172 -8.55 -15.15 8.15
C SER A 172 -7.43 -15.05 9.19
N CYS A 173 -6.73 -13.93 9.15
CA CYS A 173 -5.70 -13.59 10.13
C CYS A 173 -6.22 -12.49 11.05
N CYS A 174 -6.04 -12.68 12.35
CA CYS A 174 -6.45 -11.69 13.36
C CYS A 174 -5.26 -11.32 14.22
N ILE A 175 -5.25 -10.07 14.71
CA ILE A 175 -4.30 -9.62 15.73
C ILE A 175 -5.05 -8.98 16.91
N PRO A 176 -4.57 -9.16 18.15
CA PRO A 176 -5.12 -8.43 19.29
C PRO A 176 -4.77 -6.94 19.17
N ILE A 177 -5.77 -6.07 19.34
CA ILE A 177 -5.57 -4.62 19.39
C ILE A 177 -5.99 -4.13 20.77
N GLY A 178 -5.02 -3.72 21.61
CA GLY A 178 -5.28 -3.35 22.99
C GLY A 178 -5.85 -4.51 23.80
N HIS A 179 -6.88 -4.23 24.60
CA HIS A 179 -7.61 -5.20 25.43
C HIS A 179 -8.91 -5.71 24.77
N GLU A 180 -9.18 -5.29 23.54
CA GLU A 180 -10.39 -5.67 22.80
C GLU A 180 -10.25 -7.03 22.11
N ALA A 181 -11.38 -7.53 21.58
CA ALA A 181 -11.39 -8.76 20.79
C ALA A 181 -10.45 -8.65 19.57
N ALA A 182 -9.90 -9.79 19.17
CA ALA A 182 -8.96 -9.84 18.04
C ALA A 182 -9.58 -9.27 16.76
N THR A 183 -8.91 -8.29 16.15
CA THR A 183 -9.35 -7.65 14.92
C THR A 183 -8.88 -8.42 13.70
N VAL A 184 -9.80 -8.70 12.77
CA VAL A 184 -9.48 -9.31 11.48
C VAL A 184 -8.66 -8.34 10.64
N ILE A 185 -7.51 -8.79 10.16
CA ILE A 185 -6.65 -8.00 9.26
C ILE A 185 -7.29 -7.91 7.89
N SER A 186 -7.66 -6.70 7.48
CA SER A 186 -8.26 -6.41 6.18
C SER A 186 -7.99 -4.96 5.75
N SER A 187 -8.01 -4.70 4.43
CA SER A 187 -7.88 -3.33 3.91
C SER A 187 -8.98 -2.40 4.47
N SER A 188 -10.20 -2.91 4.72
CA SER A 188 -11.28 -2.10 5.31
C SER A 188 -10.99 -1.71 6.76
N ALA A 189 -10.49 -2.63 7.59
CA ALA A 189 -10.11 -2.32 8.97
C ALA A 189 -8.97 -1.27 9.02
N ILE A 190 -8.01 -1.37 8.11
CA ILE A 190 -6.91 -0.41 8.01
C ILE A 190 -7.43 0.96 7.59
N ARG A 191 -8.33 1.04 6.59
CA ARG A 191 -8.95 2.30 6.16
C ARG A 191 -9.70 2.98 7.30
N ASN A 192 -10.48 2.23 8.06
CA ASN A 192 -11.22 2.76 9.22
C ASN A 192 -10.26 3.31 10.26
N ALA A 193 -9.20 2.57 10.61
CA ALA A 193 -8.18 3.03 11.56
C ALA A 193 -7.50 4.34 11.09
N LEU A 194 -7.19 4.47 9.81
CA LEU A 194 -6.61 5.70 9.24
C LEU A 194 -7.60 6.87 9.26
N ALA A 195 -8.87 6.63 8.95
CA ALA A 195 -9.93 7.65 9.00
C ALA A 195 -10.17 8.17 10.43
N ASP A 196 -9.98 7.30 11.43
CA ASP A 196 -10.07 7.65 12.85
C ASP A 196 -8.76 8.26 13.40
N GLY A 197 -7.69 8.28 12.60
CA GLY A 197 -6.37 8.76 13.01
C GLY A 197 -5.57 7.77 13.88
N GLN A 198 -6.01 6.52 13.96
CA GLN A 198 -5.35 5.45 14.73
C GLN A 198 -4.20 4.83 13.91
N VAL A 199 -3.15 5.62 13.66
CA VAL A 199 -2.04 5.22 12.77
C VAL A 199 -1.24 4.04 13.33
N GLU A 200 -1.14 3.90 14.65
CA GLU A 200 -0.50 2.75 15.30
C GLU A 200 -1.27 1.45 15.03
N THR A 201 -2.59 1.49 15.15
CA THR A 201 -3.47 0.38 14.82
C THR A 201 -3.34 0.01 13.34
N ALA A 202 -3.41 1.02 12.46
CA ALA A 202 -3.20 0.83 11.03
C ALA A 202 -1.84 0.19 10.73
N GLY A 203 -0.78 0.68 11.37
CA GLY A 203 0.58 0.14 11.22
C GLY A 203 0.70 -1.32 11.67
N ARG A 204 0.07 -1.69 12.79
CA ARG A 204 0.03 -3.09 13.26
C ARG A 204 -0.70 -4.01 12.28
N LEU A 205 -1.82 -3.58 11.71
CA LEU A 205 -2.57 -4.33 10.70
C LEU A 205 -1.79 -4.43 9.37
N LEU A 206 -1.13 -3.36 8.94
CA LEU A 206 -0.28 -3.34 7.75
C LEU A 206 0.98 -4.18 7.92
N GLY A 207 1.51 -4.29 9.14
CA GLY A 207 2.83 -4.85 9.43
C GLY A 207 3.98 -3.86 9.22
N GLN A 208 3.66 -2.59 8.94
CA GLN A 208 4.59 -1.46 8.80
C GLN A 208 3.82 -0.15 8.97
N PRO A 209 4.47 0.97 9.34
CA PRO A 209 3.80 2.27 9.42
C PRO A 209 3.14 2.64 8.11
N TYR A 210 1.95 3.27 8.18
CA TYR A 210 1.36 3.89 7.00
C TYR A 210 2.24 5.04 6.53
N SER A 211 2.45 5.16 5.23
CA SER A 211 3.36 6.16 4.67
C SER A 211 2.83 6.79 3.38
N ILE A 212 3.37 7.95 3.06
CA ILE A 212 3.25 8.59 1.75
C ILE A 212 4.63 8.81 1.16
N THR A 213 4.74 8.64 -0.15
CA THR A 213 5.96 8.97 -0.89
C THR A 213 5.62 9.99 -1.98
N ALA A 214 6.19 11.18 -1.88
CA ALA A 214 5.95 12.26 -2.84
C ALA A 214 7.16 13.20 -2.93
N PRO A 215 7.30 13.99 -4.01
CA PRO A 215 8.31 15.03 -4.07
C PRO A 215 8.09 16.11 -3.01
N ILE A 216 9.17 16.62 -2.46
CA ILE A 216 9.15 17.81 -1.60
C ILE A 216 8.95 19.05 -2.47
N VAL A 217 7.87 19.78 -2.21
CA VAL A 217 7.51 20.99 -2.95
C VAL A 217 7.71 22.24 -2.10
N THR A 218 7.89 23.39 -2.76
CA THR A 218 7.97 24.67 -2.07
C THR A 218 6.60 25.05 -1.50
N GLY A 219 6.54 25.27 -0.18
CA GLY A 219 5.35 25.78 0.52
C GLY A 219 5.36 27.30 0.68
N LYS A 220 4.44 27.84 1.49
CA LYS A 220 4.38 29.29 1.84
C LYS A 220 5.57 29.75 2.72
N GLN A 221 6.44 28.83 3.16
CA GLN A 221 7.62 29.05 4.00
C GLN A 221 7.35 29.81 5.32
N LEU A 222 6.08 29.82 5.78
CA LEU A 222 5.70 30.48 7.04
C LEU A 222 6.47 29.90 8.24
N GLY A 223 6.72 28.57 8.23
CA GLY A 223 7.52 27.90 9.26
C GLY A 223 8.93 28.50 9.39
N ARG A 224 9.57 28.91 8.29
CA ARG A 224 10.88 29.57 8.32
C ARG A 224 10.85 30.89 9.11
N THR A 225 9.80 31.68 8.95
CA THR A 225 9.70 33.00 9.63
C THR A 225 9.51 32.86 11.13
N ILE A 226 9.01 31.72 11.58
CA ILE A 226 8.79 31.40 13.00
C ILE A 226 9.84 30.48 13.61
N GLY A 227 10.90 30.13 12.84
CA GLY A 227 12.02 29.30 13.31
C GLY A 227 11.75 27.79 13.27
N VAL A 228 10.68 27.32 12.58
CA VAL A 228 10.30 25.91 12.43
C VAL A 228 10.16 25.60 10.92
N PRO A 229 11.27 25.45 10.19
CA PRO A 229 11.21 25.12 8.78
C PRO A 229 10.53 23.77 8.54
N THR A 230 9.69 23.69 7.50
CA THR A 230 8.97 22.45 7.13
C THR A 230 9.23 22.11 5.67
N VAL A 231 9.28 20.83 5.37
CA VAL A 231 9.15 20.27 4.03
C VAL A 231 7.68 20.02 3.74
N ASN A 232 7.25 20.27 2.51
CA ASN A 232 5.86 20.17 2.11
C ASN A 232 5.70 19.08 1.05
N GLN A 233 4.69 18.24 1.20
CA GLN A 233 4.32 17.22 0.22
C GLN A 233 2.81 17.23 0.03
N SER A 234 2.36 17.08 -1.22
CA SER A 234 0.95 16.79 -1.50
C SER A 234 0.71 15.30 -1.32
N PHE A 235 -0.43 14.93 -0.75
CA PHE A 235 -0.84 13.53 -0.78
C PHE A 235 -1.03 13.08 -2.24
N PRO A 236 -0.52 11.90 -2.62
CA PRO A 236 -0.85 11.30 -3.91
C PRO A 236 -2.38 11.15 -4.05
N GLU A 237 -2.92 11.47 -5.21
CA GLU A 237 -4.38 11.54 -5.44
C GLU A 237 -5.07 10.18 -5.22
N ASP A 238 -4.36 9.10 -5.52
CA ASP A 238 -4.81 7.71 -5.37
C ASP A 238 -4.60 7.13 -3.96
N LYS A 239 -3.95 7.86 -3.04
CA LYS A 239 -3.73 7.40 -1.66
C LYS A 239 -4.86 7.80 -0.73
N ILE A 240 -5.20 6.90 0.21
CA ILE A 240 -6.16 7.20 1.26
C ILE A 240 -5.64 8.31 2.18
N LEU A 241 -6.52 9.25 2.49
CA LEU A 241 -6.19 10.35 3.41
C LEU A 241 -6.27 9.89 4.86
N LEU A 242 -5.36 10.40 5.67
CA LEU A 242 -5.43 10.31 7.13
C LEU A 242 -6.46 11.31 7.68
N ARG A 243 -6.96 11.05 8.89
CA ARG A 243 -7.62 12.08 9.68
C ARG A 243 -6.68 13.27 9.83
N HIS A 244 -7.18 14.47 9.59
CA HIS A 244 -6.39 15.69 9.77
C HIS A 244 -5.87 15.81 11.21
N GLY A 245 -4.66 16.32 11.38
CA GLY A 245 -4.03 16.43 12.69
C GLY A 245 -2.51 16.49 12.65
N ILE A 246 -1.94 16.47 13.84
CA ILE A 246 -0.49 16.50 14.07
C ILE A 246 -0.02 15.11 14.43
N TYR A 247 1.08 14.69 13.81
CA TYR A 247 1.63 13.34 13.91
C TYR A 247 3.12 13.34 14.22
N VAL A 248 3.55 12.40 15.05
CA VAL A 248 4.95 11.99 15.10
C VAL A 248 5.24 11.18 13.85
N THR A 249 6.29 11.56 13.13
CA THR A 249 6.64 10.93 11.86
C THR A 249 8.14 10.71 11.77
N ARG A 250 8.55 9.83 10.85
CA ARG A 250 9.92 9.79 10.37
C ARG A 250 9.91 9.95 8.85
N CYS A 251 10.91 10.64 8.35
CA CYS A 251 11.01 10.97 6.94
C CYS A 251 12.30 10.39 6.34
N PHE A 252 12.17 9.62 5.26
CA PHE A 252 13.30 9.08 4.52
C PHE A 252 13.60 9.95 3.31
N ILE A 253 14.82 10.50 3.27
CA ILE A 253 15.29 11.39 2.19
C ILE A 253 16.73 10.98 1.87
N ASP A 254 17.04 10.74 0.59
CA ASP A 254 18.40 10.48 0.09
C ASP A 254 19.19 9.43 0.90
N GLY A 255 18.52 8.35 1.28
CA GLY A 255 19.15 7.25 2.00
C GLY A 255 19.18 7.39 3.53
N ASN A 256 18.71 8.50 4.09
CA ASN A 256 18.73 8.77 5.52
C ASN A 256 17.33 8.93 6.10
N TRP A 257 17.16 8.49 7.36
CA TRP A 257 15.95 8.70 8.14
C TRP A 257 16.10 9.91 9.06
N TYR A 258 15.09 10.75 9.08
CA TYR A 258 14.97 11.91 9.96
C TYR A 258 13.70 11.81 10.79
N GLU A 259 13.81 12.04 12.09
CA GLU A 259 12.65 12.19 12.97
C GLU A 259 11.91 13.50 12.65
N GLY A 260 10.60 13.52 12.85
CA GLY A 260 9.81 14.69 12.49
C GLY A 260 8.45 14.79 13.15
N VAL A 261 7.86 15.97 12.99
CA VAL A 261 6.46 16.26 13.33
C VAL A 261 5.77 16.73 12.07
N SER A 262 4.68 16.07 11.71
CA SER A 262 3.92 16.39 10.50
C SER A 262 2.54 16.92 10.82
N ASN A 263 2.14 17.98 10.14
CA ASN A 263 0.76 18.43 10.05
C ASN A 263 0.13 17.87 8.77
N VAL A 264 -0.98 17.17 8.90
CA VAL A 264 -1.82 16.70 7.78
C VAL A 264 -3.11 17.49 7.79
N GLY A 265 -3.34 18.26 6.73
CA GLY A 265 -4.54 19.10 6.65
C GLY A 265 -4.72 19.78 5.30
N THR A 266 -5.85 20.44 5.14
CA THR A 266 -6.11 21.28 3.94
C THR A 266 -5.54 22.69 4.16
N ARG A 267 -4.94 23.25 3.13
CA ARG A 267 -4.60 24.67 3.17
C ARG A 267 -5.89 25.50 3.18
N PRO A 268 -6.01 26.51 4.05
CA PRO A 268 -7.10 27.47 3.95
C PRO A 268 -6.97 28.24 2.62
N THR A 269 -7.69 27.83 1.62
CA THR A 269 -7.89 28.54 0.34
C THR A 269 -9.39 28.77 0.18
N VAL A 270 -9.77 29.68 -0.70
CA VAL A 270 -11.16 30.01 -1.02
C VAL A 270 -11.87 28.84 -1.74
N ASP A 271 -11.12 27.81 -2.12
CA ASP A 271 -11.60 26.62 -2.83
C ASP A 271 -11.84 25.46 -1.86
N ASP A 272 -13.04 24.92 -1.83
CA ASP A 272 -13.44 23.72 -1.05
C ASP A 272 -12.71 22.42 -1.51
N HIS A 273 -11.97 22.46 -2.62
CA HIS A 273 -11.20 21.35 -3.20
C HIS A 273 -9.69 21.47 -3.01
N ALA A 274 -9.23 22.25 -2.03
CA ALA A 274 -7.80 22.38 -1.77
C ALA A 274 -7.16 21.00 -1.47
N PRO A 275 -6.04 20.64 -2.12
CA PRO A 275 -5.37 19.38 -1.90
C PRO A 275 -4.90 19.26 -0.45
N VAL A 276 -5.04 18.06 0.11
CA VAL A 276 -4.48 17.76 1.44
C VAL A 276 -2.96 17.74 1.34
N ASN A 277 -2.33 18.44 2.27
CA ASN A 277 -0.87 18.52 2.36
C ASN A 277 -0.37 17.81 3.61
N CYS A 278 0.87 17.35 3.54
CA CYS A 278 1.68 16.92 4.66
C CYS A 278 2.83 17.92 4.81
N GLU A 279 2.83 18.69 5.89
CA GLU A 279 3.90 19.63 6.23
C GLU A 279 4.72 19.05 7.36
N THR A 280 5.97 18.63 7.10
CA THR A 280 6.82 17.95 8.07
C THR A 280 7.96 18.86 8.53
N HIS A 281 8.03 19.12 9.83
CA HIS A 281 9.22 19.67 10.48
C HIS A 281 10.19 18.53 10.80
N LEU A 282 11.35 18.52 10.14
CA LEU A 282 12.42 17.55 10.38
C LEU A 282 13.24 17.99 11.58
N LEU A 283 13.32 17.13 12.60
CA LEU A 283 14.10 17.40 13.79
C LEU A 283 15.59 17.30 13.49
N HIS A 284 16.37 18.23 14.02
CA HIS A 284 17.83 18.28 13.88
C HIS A 284 18.33 18.30 12.41
N PHE A 285 17.48 18.73 11.47
CA PHE A 285 17.83 18.82 10.06
C PHE A 285 18.14 20.27 9.66
N ASN A 286 19.24 20.44 8.93
CA ASN A 286 19.60 21.70 8.31
C ASN A 286 20.09 21.41 6.88
N GLY A 287 19.33 21.77 5.89
CA GLY A 287 19.66 21.53 4.48
C GLY A 287 18.54 21.95 3.55
N ASP A 288 18.82 21.89 2.26
CA ASP A 288 17.84 22.08 1.19
C ASP A 288 17.55 20.72 0.53
N VAL A 289 16.26 20.37 0.51
CA VAL A 289 15.78 19.09 -0.05
C VAL A 289 14.57 19.28 -1.00
N TYR A 290 14.38 20.50 -1.50
CA TYR A 290 13.33 20.74 -2.48
C TYR A 290 13.55 19.95 -3.76
N GLY A 291 12.47 19.37 -4.29
CA GLY A 291 12.49 18.50 -5.46
C GLY A 291 12.92 17.06 -5.18
N HIS A 292 13.46 16.76 -4.00
CA HIS A 292 13.81 15.40 -3.62
C HIS A 292 12.56 14.57 -3.33
N LEU A 293 12.64 13.27 -3.62
CA LEU A 293 11.58 12.33 -3.25
C LEU A 293 11.73 11.96 -1.78
N ALA A 294 10.67 12.11 -1.01
CA ALA A 294 10.68 11.76 0.39
C ALA A 294 9.54 10.82 0.75
N THR A 295 9.79 9.89 1.67
CA THR A 295 8.77 9.02 2.27
C THR A 295 8.55 9.45 3.71
N VAL A 296 7.31 9.81 4.05
CA VAL A 296 6.90 10.13 5.42
C VAL A 296 6.09 8.98 5.98
N GLU A 297 6.56 8.40 7.08
CA GLU A 297 5.87 7.38 7.87
C GLU A 297 5.18 7.99 9.07
N PHE A 298 3.91 7.66 9.28
CA PHE A 298 3.09 8.15 10.39
C PHE A 298 3.13 7.16 11.55
N LEU A 299 3.72 7.58 12.68
CA LEU A 299 4.04 6.69 13.80
C LEU A 299 3.07 6.83 14.97
N HIS A 300 2.63 8.05 15.28
CA HIS A 300 1.75 8.35 16.40
C HIS A 300 0.97 9.64 16.14
N ARG A 301 -0.29 9.69 16.55
CA ARG A 301 -1.12 10.89 16.44
C ARG A 301 -1.06 11.69 17.73
N LEU A 302 -0.63 12.94 17.63
CA LEU A 302 -0.52 13.82 18.80
C LEU A 302 -1.85 14.51 19.15
N ARG A 303 -2.51 15.11 18.14
CA ARG A 303 -3.73 15.91 18.35
C ARG A 303 -4.44 16.26 17.03
N ASP A 304 -5.66 16.82 17.12
CA ASP A 304 -6.37 17.46 16.00
C ASP A 304 -5.70 18.79 15.60
N GLU A 305 -5.95 19.24 14.37
CA GLU A 305 -5.61 20.61 13.96
C GLU A 305 -6.36 21.64 14.82
N LYS A 306 -5.71 22.77 15.06
CA LYS A 306 -6.30 23.89 15.80
C LYS A 306 -6.00 25.21 15.07
N ARG A 307 -6.96 26.14 15.09
CA ARG A 307 -6.73 27.53 14.71
C ARG A 307 -6.18 28.29 15.91
N PHE A 308 -5.15 29.07 15.67
CA PHE A 308 -4.52 29.88 16.72
C PHE A 308 -4.89 31.36 16.53
N ARG A 309 -5.03 32.07 17.67
CA ARG A 309 -5.37 33.49 17.67
C ARG A 309 -4.15 34.40 17.47
N SER A 310 -2.97 33.90 17.80
CA SER A 310 -1.70 34.62 17.65
C SER A 310 -0.59 33.70 17.12
N ILE A 311 0.48 34.30 16.60
CA ILE A 311 1.70 33.61 16.19
C ILE A 311 2.40 32.98 17.39
N GLU A 312 2.33 33.64 18.54
CA GLU A 312 2.91 33.17 19.79
C GLU A 312 2.24 31.88 20.27
N ASP A 313 0.90 31.78 20.19
CA ASP A 313 0.17 30.56 20.52
C ASP A 313 0.51 29.40 19.56
N LEU A 314 0.64 29.71 18.27
CA LEU A 314 1.09 28.74 17.26
C LEU A 314 2.50 28.23 17.59
N LYS A 315 3.46 29.10 17.91
CA LYS A 315 4.82 28.71 18.29
C LYS A 315 4.84 27.81 19.52
N LYS A 316 4.10 28.16 20.58
CA LYS A 316 3.99 27.35 21.80
C LYS A 316 3.42 25.95 21.49
N ALA A 317 2.39 25.87 20.65
CA ALA A 317 1.81 24.60 20.27
C ALA A 317 2.79 23.73 19.48
N ILE A 318 3.51 24.31 18.49
CA ILE A 318 4.53 23.58 17.72
C ILE A 318 5.66 23.11 18.65
N GLN A 319 6.12 23.96 19.56
CA GLN A 319 7.16 23.57 20.52
C GLN A 319 6.71 22.38 21.38
N SER A 320 5.47 22.38 21.87
CA SER A 320 4.89 21.25 22.62
C SER A 320 4.80 19.97 21.77
N ASP A 321 4.40 20.09 20.49
CA ASP A 321 4.36 18.96 19.56
C ASP A 321 5.75 18.35 19.32
N VAL A 322 6.78 19.19 19.16
CA VAL A 322 8.18 18.78 19.02
C VAL A 322 8.67 18.06 20.30
N GLU A 323 8.40 18.62 21.48
CA GLU A 323 8.78 18.00 22.75
C GLU A 323 8.13 16.61 22.92
N ASN A 324 6.83 16.49 22.58
CA ASN A 324 6.12 15.23 22.62
C ASN A 324 6.70 14.21 21.61
N ALA A 325 7.08 14.65 20.41
CA ALA A 325 7.74 13.79 19.42
C ALA A 325 9.11 13.31 19.92
N ILE A 326 9.95 14.19 20.46
CA ILE A 326 11.24 13.82 21.04
C ILE A 326 11.06 12.81 22.20
N LYS A 327 10.03 13.01 23.05
CA LYS A 327 9.69 12.06 24.11
C LYS A 327 9.31 10.69 23.54
N TYR A 328 8.48 10.67 22.48
CA TYR A 328 8.09 9.42 21.79
C TYR A 328 9.30 8.64 21.30
N PHE A 329 10.25 9.30 20.62
CA PHE A 329 11.44 8.63 20.10
C PHE A 329 12.40 8.14 21.18
N LYS A 330 12.46 8.79 22.35
CA LYS A 330 13.27 8.33 23.48
C LYS A 330 12.71 7.11 24.20
N THR A 331 11.41 6.80 24.00
CA THR A 331 10.74 5.67 24.69
C THR A 331 10.57 4.44 23.80
N LYS A 332 10.99 4.51 22.54
CA LYS A 332 10.97 3.43 21.54
C LYS A 332 12.37 2.96 21.20
#